data_e0525bb1dd70ab872a968b3a0b702b44
#
_entry.id   e0525bb1dd70ab872a968b3a0b702b44
#
_cell.length_a   1.000
_cell.length_b   1.000
_cell.length_c   1.000
_cell.angle_alpha   90.00
_cell.angle_beta   90.00
_cell.angle_gamma   90.00
#
_symmetry.space_group_name_H-M   'P 1'
#
loop_
_entity.id
_entity.type
_entity.pdbx_description
1 polymer ?
#
loop_
_entity_poly.entity_id
_entity_poly.type
_entity_poly.pdbx_seq_one_letter_code
_entity_poly.pdbx_strand_id
1 'polypeptide(L)'
;GEDAIAEARSLGYEYASRGRRYGLSIIDATCAFLFFRNALLEAMIAVYLDARVSDTESWGDMLSRIHAFTDQTMLSLMETYQAFEKNNR
;
A
#
# COMPACT_ATOMS: atom_id res chain seq x y z
N GLY A 1 2.26 -14.54 3.60
CA GLY A 1 3.53 -15.14 3.89
C GLY A 1 4.70 -14.21 3.66
N GLU A 2 5.88 -14.74 3.75
CA GLU A 2 7.11 -13.97 3.59
C GLU A 2 7.25 -13.35 2.19
N ASP A 3 6.78 -14.07 1.17
CA ASP A 3 6.85 -13.58 -0.21
C ASP A 3 5.95 -12.36 -0.41
N ALA A 4 4.76 -12.37 0.19
CA ALA A 4 3.86 -11.24 0.10
C ALA A 4 4.42 -10.01 0.82
N ILE A 5 5.07 -10.20 1.96
CA ILE A 5 5.72 -9.13 2.70
C ILE A 5 6.86 -8.56 1.88
N ALA A 6 7.68 -9.42 1.27
CA ALA A 6 8.80 -8.98 0.44
C ALA A 6 8.31 -8.18 -0.78
N GLU A 7 7.23 -8.63 -1.40
CA GLU A 7 6.63 -7.91 -2.53
C GLU A 7 6.08 -6.55 -2.11
N ALA A 8 5.41 -6.50 -0.96
CA ALA A 8 4.87 -5.24 -0.43
C ALA A 8 6.00 -4.25 -0.15
N ARG A 9 7.09 -4.70 0.45
CA ARG A 9 8.22 -3.86 0.74
C ARG A 9 8.93 -3.37 -0.52
N SER A 10 9.04 -4.22 -1.52
CA SER A 10 9.60 -3.86 -2.82
C SER A 10 8.75 -2.79 -3.50
N LEU A 11 7.45 -2.92 -3.42
CA LEU A 11 6.51 -1.95 -3.99
C LEU A 11 6.63 -0.59 -3.28
N GLY A 12 6.75 -0.60 -1.97
CA GLY A 12 6.96 0.62 -1.19
C GLY A 12 8.24 1.34 -1.57
N TYR A 13 9.30 0.60 -1.78
CA TYR A 13 10.57 1.15 -2.26
C TYR A 13 10.39 1.81 -3.63
N GLU A 14 9.69 1.17 -4.55
CA GLU A 14 9.45 1.73 -5.88
C GLU A 14 8.63 3.01 -5.82
N TYR A 15 7.59 3.03 -5.00
CA TYR A 15 6.75 4.21 -4.85
C TYR A 15 7.54 5.38 -4.25
N ALA A 16 8.38 5.10 -3.26
CA ALA A 16 9.23 6.13 -2.66
C ALA A 16 10.23 6.68 -3.68
N SER A 17 10.83 5.79 -4.46
CA SER A 17 11.81 6.20 -5.48
C SER A 17 11.18 7.07 -6.56
N ARG A 18 9.97 6.71 -7.00
CA ARG A 18 9.23 7.51 -7.98
C ARG A 18 8.80 8.85 -7.38
N GLY A 19 8.29 8.83 -6.15
CA GLY A 19 7.89 10.04 -5.47
C GLY A 19 9.04 11.02 -5.35
N ARG A 20 10.19 10.53 -4.97
CA ARG A 20 11.40 11.34 -4.88
C ARG A 20 11.79 11.95 -6.23
N ARG A 21 11.72 11.16 -7.29
CA ARG A 21 12.02 11.65 -8.65
C ARG A 21 11.09 12.76 -9.09
N TYR A 22 9.84 12.72 -8.67
CA TYR A 22 8.86 13.75 -9.00
C TYR A 22 8.86 14.90 -8.00
N GLY A 23 9.77 14.88 -7.04
CA GLY A 23 9.86 15.95 -6.05
C GLY A 23 8.79 15.93 -4.97
N LEU A 24 8.13 14.80 -4.77
CA LEU A 24 7.13 14.67 -3.72
C LEU A 24 7.76 14.55 -2.35
N SER A 25 7.20 15.25 -1.37
CA SER A 25 7.56 15.03 0.03
C SER A 25 7.06 13.67 0.49
N ILE A 26 7.58 13.21 1.63
CA ILE A 26 7.09 11.97 2.25
C ILE A 26 5.59 12.06 2.54
N ILE A 27 5.12 13.22 2.98
CA ILE A 27 3.70 13.42 3.28
C ILE A 27 2.87 13.29 2.01
N ASP A 28 3.26 13.97 0.94
CA ASP A 28 2.54 13.92 -0.33
C ASP A 28 2.54 12.51 -0.92
N ALA A 29 3.68 11.82 -0.87
CA ALA A 29 3.77 10.46 -1.37
C ALA A 29 2.90 9.50 -0.56
N THR A 30 2.87 9.68 0.77
CA THR A 30 2.04 8.86 1.65
C THR A 30 0.56 9.13 1.40
N CYS A 31 0.18 10.39 1.24
CA CYS A 31 -1.21 10.76 0.92
C CYS A 31 -1.65 10.15 -0.41
N ALA A 32 -0.79 10.18 -1.42
CA ALA A 32 -1.08 9.58 -2.72
C ALA A 32 -1.31 8.07 -2.57
N PHE A 33 -0.49 7.41 -1.76
CA PHE A 33 -0.66 5.98 -1.50
C PHE A 33 -1.96 5.68 -0.78
N LEU A 34 -2.32 6.48 0.22
CA LEU A 34 -3.58 6.29 0.95
C LEU A 34 -4.79 6.49 0.04
N PHE A 35 -4.72 7.47 -0.85
CA PHE A 35 -5.76 7.69 -1.85
C PHE A 35 -5.93 6.46 -2.73
N PHE A 36 -4.82 5.90 -3.21
CA PHE A 36 -4.83 4.69 -4.02
C PHE A 36 -5.44 3.51 -3.25
N ARG A 37 -5.02 3.32 -1.99
CA ARG A 37 -5.52 2.23 -1.15
C ARG A 37 -7.03 2.34 -0.95
N ASN A 38 -7.51 3.55 -0.68
CA ASN A 38 -8.94 3.77 -0.47
C ASN A 38 -9.74 3.48 -1.75
N ALA A 39 -9.24 3.90 -2.91
CA ALA A 39 -9.88 3.62 -4.19
C ALA A 39 -9.91 2.11 -4.46
N LEU A 40 -8.83 1.41 -4.15
CA LEU A 40 -8.76 -0.04 -4.31
C LEU A 40 -9.80 -0.74 -3.42
N LEU A 41 -9.89 -0.34 -2.16
CA LEU A 41 -10.85 -0.93 -1.23
C LEU A 41 -12.29 -0.67 -1.67
N GLU A 42 -12.60 0.52 -2.13
CA GLU A 42 -13.93 0.86 -2.65
C GLU A 42 -14.28 0.00 -3.87
N ALA A 43 -13.33 -0.18 -4.79
CA ALA A 43 -13.53 -1.01 -5.97
C ALA A 43 -13.80 -2.47 -5.57
N MET A 44 -13.06 -2.96 -4.59
CA MET A 44 -13.25 -4.34 -4.12
C MET A 44 -14.59 -4.54 -3.43
N ILE A 45 -15.04 -3.56 -2.65
CA ILE A 45 -16.36 -3.62 -2.02
C ILE A 45 -17.45 -3.65 -3.09
N ALA A 46 -17.32 -2.84 -4.13
CA ALA A 46 -18.27 -2.81 -5.24
C ALA A 46 -18.33 -4.16 -5.94
N VAL A 47 -17.18 -4.78 -6.21
CA VAL A 47 -17.12 -6.11 -6.82
C VAL A 47 -17.78 -7.16 -5.95
N TYR A 48 -17.51 -7.10 -4.64
CA TYR A 48 -18.11 -8.04 -3.68
C TYR A 48 -19.63 -7.93 -3.66
N LEU A 49 -20.15 -6.70 -3.60
CA LEU A 49 -21.60 -6.48 -3.56
C LEU A 49 -22.26 -6.91 -4.87
N ASP A 50 -21.61 -6.63 -6.02
CA ASP A 50 -22.14 -7.00 -7.33
C ASP A 50 -22.17 -8.53 -7.51
N ALA A 51 -21.12 -9.21 -7.05
CA ALA A 51 -21.02 -10.66 -7.16
C ALA A 51 -21.92 -11.40 -6.18
N ARG A 52 -22.50 -10.69 -5.20
CA ARG A 52 -23.36 -11.25 -4.16
C ARG A 52 -22.70 -12.42 -3.43
N VAL A 53 -21.42 -12.26 -3.12
CA VAL A 53 -20.66 -13.26 -2.38
C VAL A 53 -21.22 -13.33 -0.97
N SER A 54 -21.68 -14.51 -0.56
CA SER A 54 -22.30 -14.70 0.75
C SER A 54 -21.34 -15.18 1.82
N ASP A 55 -20.08 -15.46 1.46
CA ASP A 55 -19.07 -15.95 2.39
C ASP A 55 -18.38 -14.79 3.09
N THR A 56 -18.95 -14.36 4.22
CA THR A 56 -18.43 -13.25 5.01
C THR A 56 -17.05 -13.54 5.61
N GLU A 57 -16.75 -14.81 5.89
CA GLU A 57 -15.48 -15.22 6.45
C GLU A 57 -14.35 -15.03 5.42
N SER A 58 -14.59 -15.46 4.19
CA SER A 58 -13.66 -15.28 3.08
C SER A 58 -13.41 -13.80 2.79
N TRP A 59 -14.48 -13.00 2.86
CA TRP A 59 -14.42 -11.57 2.64
C TRP A 59 -13.56 -10.88 3.70
N GLY A 60 -13.80 -11.21 4.97
CA GLY A 60 -13.01 -10.65 6.07
C GLY A 60 -11.53 -11.01 5.99
N ASP A 61 -11.25 -12.26 5.62
CA ASP A 61 -9.88 -12.72 5.44
C ASP A 61 -9.17 -11.96 4.31
N MET A 62 -9.85 -11.77 3.20
CA MET A 62 -9.32 -11.02 2.06
C MET A 62 -9.03 -9.57 2.44
N LEU A 63 -9.95 -8.91 3.13
CA LEU A 63 -9.74 -7.53 3.59
C LEU A 63 -8.53 -7.45 4.52
N SER A 64 -8.41 -8.41 5.43
CA SER A 64 -7.29 -8.44 6.38
C SER A 64 -5.96 -8.57 5.65
N ARG A 65 -5.89 -9.42 4.64
CA ARG A 65 -4.66 -9.60 3.83
C ARG A 65 -4.30 -8.34 3.06
N ILE A 66 -5.29 -7.66 2.50
CA ILE A 66 -5.06 -6.42 1.76
C ILE A 66 -4.57 -5.33 2.68
N HIS A 67 -5.17 -5.20 3.86
CA HIS A 67 -4.70 -4.24 4.85
C HIS A 67 -3.27 -4.53 5.28
N ALA A 68 -2.94 -5.79 5.54
CA ALA A 68 -1.59 -6.17 5.91
C ALA A 68 -0.58 -5.86 4.80
N PHE A 69 -0.95 -6.17 3.56
CA PHE A 69 -0.08 -5.90 2.40
C PHE A 69 0.15 -4.40 2.22
N THR A 70 -0.92 -3.62 2.23
CA THR A 70 -0.81 -2.18 2.01
C THR A 70 -0.14 -1.47 3.18
N ASP A 71 -0.31 -1.96 4.40
CA ASP A 71 0.40 -1.42 5.55
C ASP A 71 1.91 -1.63 5.40
N GLN A 72 2.35 -2.81 4.97
CA GLN A 72 3.77 -3.09 4.75
C GLN A 72 4.33 -2.25 3.61
N THR A 73 3.55 -2.04 2.56
CA THR A 73 3.94 -1.16 1.46
C THR A 73 4.16 0.26 1.97
N MET A 74 3.23 0.77 2.76
CA MET A 74 3.31 2.12 3.32
C MET A 74 4.51 2.28 4.24
N LEU A 75 4.74 1.30 5.13
CA LEU A 75 5.89 1.34 6.03
C LEU A 75 7.19 1.35 5.24
N SER A 76 7.30 0.52 4.22
CA SER A 76 8.49 0.48 3.36
C SER A 76 8.71 1.80 2.64
N LEU A 77 7.63 2.42 2.15
CA LEU A 77 7.71 3.74 1.51
C LEU A 77 8.30 4.77 2.48
N MET A 78 7.80 4.81 3.70
CA MET A 78 8.24 5.76 4.71
C MET A 78 9.70 5.50 5.13
N GLU A 79 10.07 4.24 5.32
CA GLU A 79 11.44 3.85 5.66
C GLU A 79 12.41 4.24 4.54
N THR A 80 11.98 4.07 3.28
CA THR A 80 12.81 4.40 2.12
C THR A 80 13.05 5.91 2.05
N TYR A 81 12.03 6.71 2.27
CA TYR A 81 12.19 8.17 2.35
C TYR A 81 13.15 8.55 3.46
N GLN A 82 13.02 7.91 4.61
CA GLN A 82 13.92 8.17 5.73
C GLN A 82 15.37 7.84 5.37
N ALA A 83 15.61 6.75 4.66
CA ALA A 83 16.94 6.37 4.20
C ALA A 83 17.52 7.39 3.21
N PHE A 84 16.69 7.88 2.28
CA PHE A 84 17.11 8.93 1.35
C PHE A 84 17.53 10.20 2.10
N GLU A 85 16.77 10.57 3.11
CA GLU A 85 17.07 11.74 3.92
C GLU A 85 18.42 11.61 4.63
N LYS A 86 18.70 10.44 5.20
CA LYS A 86 19.98 10.17 5.86
C LYS A 86 21.15 10.24 4.89
N ASN A 87 20.97 9.71 3.68
CA ASN A 87 22.04 9.65 2.68
C ASN A 87 22.36 11.00 2.06
N ASN A 88 21.47 11.97 2.21
CA ASN A 88 21.67 13.33 1.68
C ASN A 88 22.30 14.29 2.68
N ARG A 89 22.65 13.79 3.86
CA ARG A 89 23.38 14.61 4.87
C ARG A 89 24.92 14.43 4.73
#